data_e3c825f22a786f65481f5c44f0b4b6a9
#
_entry.id   e3c825f22a786f65481f5c44f0b4b6a9
#
_cell.length_a   1.000
_cell.length_b   1.000
_cell.length_c   1.000
_cell.angle_alpha   90.00
_cell.angle_beta   90.00
_cell.angle_gamma   90.00
#
_symmetry.space_group_name_H-M   'P 1'
#
loop_
_entity.id
_entity.type
_entity.pdbx_description
1 polymer ?
#
loop_
_entity_poly.entity_id
_entity_poly.type
_entity_poly.pdbx_seq_one_letter_code
_entity_poly.pdbx_strand_id
1 'polypeptide(L)'
;MAGKLYLCATPIGNLEDITFRVLRTLKEVDLIAAEDTRNSIKLLNHFEIKTPMTSYHEYNKIDKAYQLVDKMREGLNIALITDAGTPGISDPGEDLVRICYEEGIEVTSLPGPAACVTALTMSGLPTRRFAFEAFLPRDKKERSQVLNQLINETRTIIIYEAPHHLVKTLEELLDTLGNRKIAICRELTKRYEEKNLTTLEDAIRYYEENEPRGEYVLVLEGKTFEELAEEEKKSWESMSLEEHMAVYENQGVNRKEAMKLVAKDRGISKRDVYQALLDK
;
A
#
# COMPACT_ATOMS: atom_id res chain seq x y z
N MET A 1 -22.53 29.33 -6.04
CA MET A 1 -21.36 28.75 -5.34
C MET A 1 -20.93 27.52 -6.12
N ALA A 2 -19.64 27.27 -6.21
CA ALA A 2 -19.19 26.02 -6.83
C ALA A 2 -19.70 24.79 -6.05
N GLY A 3 -19.96 23.70 -6.76
CA GLY A 3 -20.28 22.42 -6.15
C GLY A 3 -19.07 21.75 -5.54
N LYS A 4 -19.24 20.52 -5.01
CA LYS A 4 -18.21 19.75 -4.30
C LYS A 4 -18.03 18.37 -4.90
N LEU A 5 -16.82 17.81 -4.73
CA LEU A 5 -16.54 16.39 -4.93
C LEU A 5 -16.71 15.62 -3.62
N TYR A 6 -17.49 14.55 -3.66
CA TYR A 6 -17.66 13.61 -2.56
C TYR A 6 -17.05 12.25 -2.93
N LEU A 7 -16.02 11.82 -2.22
CA LEU A 7 -15.50 10.46 -2.35
C LEU A 7 -16.37 9.53 -1.50
N CYS A 8 -17.11 8.65 -2.12
CA CYS A 8 -18.09 7.81 -1.47
C CYS A 8 -17.62 6.34 -1.48
N ALA A 9 -17.20 5.84 -0.33
CA ALA A 9 -16.76 4.46 -0.19
C ALA A 9 -17.92 3.48 -0.43
N THR A 10 -17.70 2.52 -1.33
CA THR A 10 -18.65 1.43 -1.64
C THR A 10 -18.27 0.14 -0.90
N PRO A 11 -19.19 -0.81 -0.74
CA PRO A 11 -18.90 -2.11 -0.13
C PRO A 11 -17.78 -2.86 -0.84
N ILE A 12 -16.95 -3.58 -0.07
CA ILE A 12 -15.89 -4.44 -0.60
C ILE A 12 -16.30 -5.92 -0.73
N GLY A 13 -17.58 -6.22 -0.48
CA GLY A 13 -18.11 -7.58 -0.57
C GLY A 13 -19.44 -7.77 0.16
N ASN A 14 -19.73 -6.97 1.18
CA ASN A 14 -20.98 -7.01 1.93
C ASN A 14 -21.71 -5.68 1.82
N LEU A 15 -22.92 -5.71 1.30
CA LEU A 15 -23.74 -4.50 1.10
C LEU A 15 -24.09 -3.76 2.41
N GLU A 16 -24.07 -4.45 3.55
CA GLU A 16 -24.33 -3.85 4.86
C GLU A 16 -23.19 -2.93 5.34
N ASP A 17 -21.99 -3.02 4.72
CA ASP A 17 -20.85 -2.17 5.06
C ASP A 17 -20.98 -0.75 4.51
N ILE A 18 -21.96 -0.46 3.67
CA ILE A 18 -22.20 0.90 3.18
C ILE A 18 -22.71 1.79 4.32
N THR A 19 -22.19 3.00 4.43
CA THR A 19 -22.63 3.89 5.50
C THR A 19 -23.90 4.65 5.13
N PHE A 20 -24.72 4.95 6.14
CA PHE A 20 -25.90 5.80 5.96
C PHE A 20 -25.58 7.16 5.33
N ARG A 21 -24.40 7.72 5.64
CA ARG A 21 -23.95 8.98 5.08
C ARG A 21 -23.68 8.86 3.59
N VAL A 22 -23.03 7.78 3.14
CA VAL A 22 -22.79 7.50 1.72
C VAL A 22 -24.11 7.34 0.99
N LEU A 23 -25.07 6.53 1.50
CA LEU A 23 -26.38 6.34 0.90
C LEU A 23 -27.13 7.65 0.71
N ARG A 24 -27.15 8.51 1.75
CA ARG A 24 -27.76 9.83 1.67
C ARG A 24 -27.08 10.69 0.62
N THR A 25 -25.76 10.80 0.65
CA THR A 25 -24.99 11.61 -0.30
C THR A 25 -25.23 11.18 -1.75
N LEU A 26 -25.20 9.87 -2.03
CA LEU A 26 -25.46 9.35 -3.37
C LEU A 26 -26.88 9.67 -3.90
N LYS A 27 -27.86 9.85 -2.98
CA LYS A 27 -29.24 10.28 -3.33
C LYS A 27 -29.37 11.79 -3.54
N GLU A 28 -28.49 12.58 -2.91
CA GLU A 28 -28.58 14.04 -2.87
C GLU A 28 -27.72 14.75 -3.92
N VAL A 29 -26.63 14.11 -4.40
CA VAL A 29 -25.73 14.71 -5.43
C VAL A 29 -26.41 14.76 -6.81
N ASP A 30 -25.90 15.66 -7.66
CA ASP A 30 -26.43 15.87 -9.00
C ASP A 30 -25.93 14.81 -10.01
N LEU A 31 -24.75 14.23 -9.75
CA LEU A 31 -24.11 13.27 -10.64
C LEU A 31 -23.24 12.29 -9.85
N ILE A 32 -23.22 11.03 -10.25
CA ILE A 32 -22.29 10.02 -9.75
C ILE A 32 -21.26 9.70 -10.84
N ALA A 33 -19.98 9.87 -10.55
CA ALA A 33 -18.88 9.38 -11.36
C ALA A 33 -18.48 7.99 -10.86
N ALA A 34 -18.50 6.97 -11.72
CA ALA A 34 -18.26 5.58 -11.36
C ALA A 34 -17.20 4.94 -12.25
N GLU A 35 -16.35 4.08 -11.67
CA GLU A 35 -15.29 3.38 -12.40
C GLU A 35 -15.88 2.44 -13.47
N ASP A 36 -16.73 1.49 -13.06
CA ASP A 36 -17.52 0.67 -13.99
C ASP A 36 -19.02 0.87 -13.71
N THR A 37 -19.68 1.59 -14.64
CA THR A 37 -21.12 1.88 -14.54
C THR A 37 -21.99 0.63 -14.55
N ARG A 38 -21.52 -0.49 -15.16
CA ARG A 38 -22.24 -1.77 -15.22
C ARG A 38 -22.27 -2.48 -13.86
N ASN A 39 -21.24 -2.33 -13.07
CA ASN A 39 -21.16 -2.84 -11.72
C ASN A 39 -21.89 -1.91 -10.75
N SER A 40 -21.62 -0.63 -10.82
CA SER A 40 -22.19 0.39 -9.95
C SER A 40 -23.72 0.46 -10.04
N ILE A 41 -24.33 0.26 -11.23
CA ILE A 41 -25.79 0.27 -11.37
C ILE A 41 -26.49 -0.79 -10.50
N LYS A 42 -25.84 -1.93 -10.23
CA LYS A 42 -26.39 -2.99 -9.38
C LYS A 42 -26.50 -2.50 -7.94
N LEU A 43 -25.45 -1.81 -7.45
CA LEU A 43 -25.42 -1.20 -6.11
C LEU A 43 -26.46 -0.10 -5.99
N LEU A 44 -26.53 0.82 -6.96
CA LEU A 44 -27.48 1.92 -6.95
C LEU A 44 -28.92 1.43 -6.99
N ASN A 45 -29.23 0.43 -7.81
CA ASN A 45 -30.56 -0.17 -7.86
C ASN A 45 -30.95 -0.85 -6.54
N HIS A 46 -30.00 -1.56 -5.89
CA HIS A 46 -30.26 -2.21 -4.61
C HIS A 46 -30.70 -1.21 -3.53
N PHE A 47 -30.12 -0.02 -3.50
CA PHE A 47 -30.43 1.04 -2.54
C PHE A 47 -31.41 2.09 -3.07
N GLU A 48 -32.07 1.82 -4.20
CA GLU A 48 -33.05 2.70 -4.84
C GLU A 48 -32.53 4.12 -5.08
N ILE A 49 -31.25 4.23 -5.51
CA ILE A 49 -30.59 5.48 -5.87
C ILE A 49 -30.83 5.73 -7.36
N LYS A 50 -31.46 6.88 -7.70
CA LYS A 50 -31.83 7.25 -9.06
C LYS A 50 -30.96 8.35 -9.66
N THR A 51 -29.94 8.78 -8.95
CA THR A 51 -29.00 9.83 -9.36
C THR A 51 -28.32 9.45 -10.67
N PRO A 52 -28.25 10.36 -11.66
CA PRO A 52 -27.56 10.12 -12.92
C PRO A 52 -26.12 9.69 -12.71
N MET A 53 -25.62 8.80 -13.60
CA MET A 53 -24.29 8.25 -13.50
C MET A 53 -23.49 8.47 -14.78
N THR A 54 -22.19 8.69 -14.65
CA THR A 54 -21.23 8.77 -15.77
C THR A 54 -20.01 7.92 -15.45
N SER A 55 -19.29 7.46 -16.50
CA SER A 55 -18.05 6.70 -16.30
C SER A 55 -16.87 7.62 -15.99
N TYR A 56 -16.00 7.16 -15.07
CA TYR A 56 -14.71 7.76 -14.75
C TYR A 56 -13.72 6.65 -14.42
N HIS A 57 -12.85 6.29 -15.37
CA HIS A 57 -11.95 5.13 -15.27
C HIS A 57 -10.56 5.47 -15.82
N GLU A 58 -9.59 4.60 -15.64
CA GLU A 58 -8.17 4.79 -15.98
C GLU A 58 -7.96 5.33 -17.41
N TYR A 59 -8.72 4.85 -18.40
CA TYR A 59 -8.55 5.22 -19.80
C TYR A 59 -9.13 6.59 -20.18
N ASN A 60 -9.95 7.22 -19.32
CA ASN A 60 -10.55 8.53 -19.60
C ASN A 60 -10.29 9.55 -18.49
N LYS A 61 -9.53 9.20 -17.46
CA LYS A 61 -9.42 9.93 -16.20
C LYS A 61 -9.08 11.42 -16.35
N ILE A 62 -8.16 11.78 -17.23
CA ILE A 62 -7.71 13.18 -17.37
C ILE A 62 -8.78 14.05 -18.01
N ASP A 63 -9.21 13.72 -19.24
CA ASP A 63 -10.21 14.51 -19.96
C ASP A 63 -11.53 14.56 -19.19
N LYS A 64 -11.91 13.43 -18.61
CA LYS A 64 -13.14 13.33 -17.84
C LYS A 64 -13.08 14.10 -16.52
N ALA A 65 -11.92 14.17 -15.87
CA ALA A 65 -11.74 14.96 -14.66
C ALA A 65 -12.03 16.45 -14.92
N TYR A 66 -11.48 17.03 -15.99
CA TYR A 66 -11.76 18.43 -16.34
C TYR A 66 -13.25 18.66 -16.65
N GLN A 67 -13.92 17.74 -17.35
CA GLN A 67 -15.37 17.82 -17.59
C GLN A 67 -16.18 17.78 -16.28
N LEU A 68 -15.75 17.00 -15.28
CA LEU A 68 -16.39 16.93 -13.97
C LEU A 68 -16.12 18.21 -13.17
N VAL A 69 -14.90 18.74 -13.23
CA VAL A 69 -14.54 20.01 -12.61
C VAL A 69 -15.37 21.16 -13.17
N ASP A 70 -15.54 21.27 -14.48
CA ASP A 70 -16.38 22.29 -15.10
C ASP A 70 -17.82 22.23 -14.59
N LYS A 71 -18.39 21.03 -14.49
CA LYS A 71 -19.73 20.85 -13.90
C LYS A 71 -19.78 21.29 -12.43
N MET A 72 -18.73 21.00 -11.64
CA MET A 72 -18.67 21.49 -10.24
C MET A 72 -18.51 23.01 -10.18
N ARG A 73 -17.80 23.64 -11.12
CA ARG A 73 -17.76 25.12 -11.23
C ARG A 73 -19.14 25.71 -11.52
N GLU A 74 -19.97 25.01 -12.29
CA GLU A 74 -21.36 25.38 -12.55
C GLU A 74 -22.27 25.17 -11.33
N GLY A 75 -21.78 24.57 -10.27
CA GLY A 75 -22.50 24.40 -8.99
C GLY A 75 -23.01 22.97 -8.72
N LEU A 76 -22.71 21.99 -9.59
CA LEU A 76 -23.13 20.60 -9.37
C LEU A 76 -22.29 19.91 -8.31
N ASN A 77 -22.92 19.19 -7.41
CA ASN A 77 -22.29 18.28 -6.47
C ASN A 77 -22.09 16.92 -7.14
N ILE A 78 -20.89 16.38 -7.08
CA ILE A 78 -20.54 15.12 -7.71
C ILE A 78 -20.03 14.12 -6.68
N ALA A 79 -20.56 12.89 -6.72
CA ALA A 79 -20.02 11.76 -5.96
C ALA A 79 -19.11 10.93 -6.86
N LEU A 80 -17.90 10.60 -6.38
CA LEU A 80 -17.04 9.59 -6.99
C LEU A 80 -17.20 8.28 -6.22
N ILE A 81 -17.42 7.18 -6.94
CA ILE A 81 -17.42 5.82 -6.44
C ILE A 81 -16.50 4.94 -7.29
N THR A 82 -15.92 3.91 -6.68
CA THR A 82 -15.17 2.86 -7.36
C THR A 82 -15.95 1.55 -7.35
N ASP A 83 -15.43 0.53 -7.99
CA ASP A 83 -16.07 -0.80 -7.99
C ASP A 83 -16.15 -1.39 -6.59
N ALA A 84 -15.15 -1.14 -5.73
CA ALA A 84 -15.14 -1.60 -4.34
C ALA A 84 -14.24 -0.71 -3.46
N GLY A 85 -14.74 -0.34 -2.27
CA GLY A 85 -13.97 0.35 -1.25
C GLY A 85 -13.96 1.87 -1.37
N THR A 86 -12.92 2.48 -0.80
CA THR A 86 -12.75 3.92 -0.70
C THR A 86 -12.07 4.49 -1.95
N PRO A 87 -12.71 5.41 -2.69
CA PRO A 87 -12.12 6.04 -3.88
C PRO A 87 -10.82 6.80 -3.58
N GLY A 88 -9.89 6.80 -4.53
CA GLY A 88 -8.58 7.41 -4.40
C GLY A 88 -7.54 6.52 -3.70
N ILE A 89 -7.86 5.23 -3.50
CA ILE A 89 -6.96 4.22 -2.96
C ILE A 89 -6.76 3.12 -4.00
N SER A 90 -5.69 3.22 -4.78
CA SER A 90 -5.37 2.27 -5.88
C SER A 90 -6.36 2.31 -7.05
N ASP A 91 -6.91 3.48 -7.33
CA ASP A 91 -7.85 3.75 -8.41
C ASP A 91 -7.65 5.17 -8.99
N PRO A 92 -8.24 5.50 -10.16
CA PRO A 92 -8.05 6.80 -10.81
C PRO A 92 -8.64 8.00 -10.04
N GLY A 93 -9.30 7.79 -8.92
CA GLY A 93 -9.83 8.86 -8.05
C GLY A 93 -8.76 9.82 -7.56
N GLU A 94 -7.52 9.36 -7.38
CA GLU A 94 -6.37 10.18 -7.01
C GLU A 94 -6.18 11.36 -7.98
N ASP A 95 -6.24 11.12 -9.30
CA ASP A 95 -6.10 12.15 -10.31
C ASP A 95 -7.22 13.18 -10.25
N LEU A 96 -8.46 12.76 -10.07
CA LEU A 96 -9.59 13.69 -9.93
C LEU A 96 -9.46 14.57 -8.69
N VAL A 97 -9.05 14.00 -7.57
CA VAL A 97 -8.81 14.74 -6.33
C VAL A 97 -7.71 15.78 -6.53
N ARG A 98 -6.58 15.40 -7.13
CA ARG A 98 -5.48 16.31 -7.43
C ARG A 98 -5.93 17.47 -8.32
N ILE A 99 -6.65 17.19 -9.41
CA ILE A 99 -7.17 18.21 -10.31
C ILE A 99 -8.19 19.12 -9.59
N CYS A 100 -9.06 18.58 -8.75
CA CYS A 100 -9.97 19.38 -7.93
C CYS A 100 -9.24 20.38 -7.03
N TYR A 101 -8.15 19.96 -6.38
CA TYR A 101 -7.32 20.87 -5.57
C TYR A 101 -6.65 21.95 -6.42
N GLU A 102 -6.10 21.61 -7.59
CA GLU A 102 -5.49 22.56 -8.53
C GLU A 102 -6.52 23.61 -9.02
N GLU A 103 -7.78 23.23 -9.15
CA GLU A 103 -8.88 24.04 -9.67
C GLU A 103 -9.76 24.69 -8.59
N GLY A 104 -9.38 24.53 -7.31
CA GLY A 104 -10.07 25.17 -6.17
C GLY A 104 -11.45 24.58 -5.87
N ILE A 105 -11.72 23.34 -6.27
CA ILE A 105 -12.96 22.61 -5.96
C ILE A 105 -12.81 21.94 -4.59
N GLU A 106 -13.81 22.12 -3.73
CA GLU A 106 -13.84 21.48 -2.42
C GLU A 106 -14.04 19.96 -2.55
N VAL A 107 -13.20 19.19 -1.84
CA VAL A 107 -13.26 17.71 -1.82
C VAL A 107 -13.56 17.24 -0.40
N THR A 108 -14.48 16.29 -0.27
CA THR A 108 -14.82 15.63 1.00
C THR A 108 -14.80 14.12 0.81
N SER A 109 -14.03 13.40 1.63
CA SER A 109 -14.07 11.94 1.67
C SER A 109 -15.01 11.46 2.78
N LEU A 110 -15.91 10.55 2.44
CA LEU A 110 -16.81 9.91 3.39
C LEU A 110 -16.20 8.61 3.89
N PRO A 111 -15.95 8.45 5.21
CA PRO A 111 -15.41 7.21 5.76
C PRO A 111 -16.27 6.00 5.38
N GLY A 112 -15.61 4.89 5.10
CA GLY A 112 -16.28 3.65 4.77
C GLY A 112 -15.30 2.48 4.56
N PRO A 113 -15.73 1.39 3.92
CA PRO A 113 -14.94 0.19 3.73
C PRO A 113 -13.62 0.46 3.00
N ALA A 114 -12.54 -0.14 3.51
CA ALA A 114 -11.22 -0.14 2.87
C ALA A 114 -10.53 -1.49 3.14
N ALA A 115 -10.29 -2.28 2.11
CA ALA A 115 -9.78 -3.63 2.24
C ALA A 115 -8.41 -3.67 2.95
N CYS A 116 -7.50 -2.72 2.67
CA CYS A 116 -6.20 -2.63 3.33
C CYS A 116 -6.30 -2.43 4.85
N VAL A 117 -7.21 -1.55 5.31
CA VAL A 117 -7.41 -1.30 6.75
C VAL A 117 -8.11 -2.49 7.40
N THR A 118 -9.11 -3.07 6.74
CA THR A 118 -9.82 -4.27 7.23
C THR A 118 -8.84 -5.43 7.42
N ALA A 119 -8.02 -5.72 6.41
CA ALA A 119 -6.99 -6.77 6.50
C ALA A 119 -5.97 -6.48 7.61
N LEU A 120 -5.47 -5.26 7.70
CA LEU A 120 -4.49 -4.86 8.72
C LEU A 120 -5.02 -5.10 10.14
N THR A 121 -6.26 -4.67 10.41
CA THR A 121 -6.85 -4.79 11.76
C THR A 121 -7.09 -6.23 12.20
N MET A 122 -7.28 -7.16 11.25
CA MET A 122 -7.48 -8.57 11.54
C MET A 122 -6.23 -9.44 11.34
N SER A 123 -5.11 -8.87 10.86
CA SER A 123 -3.88 -9.61 10.54
C SER A 123 -3.18 -10.21 11.77
N GLY A 124 -3.30 -9.56 12.94
CA GLY A 124 -2.51 -9.91 14.13
C GLY A 124 -1.07 -9.37 14.09
N LEU A 125 -0.69 -8.60 13.07
CA LEU A 125 0.60 -7.93 12.93
C LEU A 125 0.55 -6.49 13.48
N PRO A 126 1.70 -5.83 13.71
CA PRO A 126 1.74 -4.46 14.23
C PRO A 126 0.99 -3.46 13.33
N THR A 127 0.06 -2.69 13.90
CA THR A 127 -0.80 -1.78 13.16
C THR A 127 -0.41 -0.31 13.26
N ARG A 128 0.49 0.05 14.17
CA ARG A 128 0.83 1.45 14.46
C ARG A 128 1.49 2.16 13.27
N ARG A 129 2.32 1.44 12.52
CA ARG A 129 3.01 1.94 11.34
C ARG A 129 2.89 0.89 10.25
N PHE A 130 2.41 1.30 9.09
CA PHE A 130 2.28 0.42 7.93
C PHE A 130 2.60 1.15 6.63
N ALA A 131 2.95 0.40 5.61
CA ALA A 131 3.12 0.83 4.23
C ALA A 131 2.09 0.11 3.37
N PHE A 132 1.43 0.82 2.48
CA PHE A 132 0.48 0.26 1.52
C PHE A 132 1.07 0.37 0.12
N GLU A 133 1.29 -0.77 -0.51
CA GLU A 133 1.93 -0.89 -1.83
C GLU A 133 0.92 -1.15 -2.96
N ALA A 134 -0.38 -1.24 -2.62
CA ALA A 134 -1.44 -1.58 -3.57
C ALA A 134 -1.12 -2.90 -4.32
N PHE A 135 -1.37 -2.96 -5.64
CA PHE A 135 -0.90 -4.05 -6.49
C PHE A 135 0.55 -3.79 -6.92
N LEU A 136 1.41 -4.79 -6.77
CA LEU A 136 2.78 -4.68 -7.26
C LEU A 136 2.80 -4.49 -8.79
N PRO A 137 3.73 -3.68 -9.33
CA PRO A 137 3.80 -3.41 -10.76
C PRO A 137 3.84 -4.67 -11.62
N ARG A 138 3.23 -4.63 -12.80
CA ARG A 138 3.29 -5.73 -13.77
C ARG A 138 4.58 -5.75 -14.56
N ASP A 139 5.18 -4.59 -14.79
CA ASP A 139 6.50 -4.47 -15.39
C ASP A 139 7.56 -5.06 -14.47
N LYS A 140 8.41 -5.94 -14.99
CA LYS A 140 9.40 -6.67 -14.20
C LYS A 140 10.44 -5.76 -13.54
N LYS A 141 10.85 -4.69 -14.22
CA LYS A 141 11.87 -3.76 -13.70
C LYS A 141 11.30 -2.91 -12.56
N GLU A 142 10.12 -2.34 -12.76
CA GLU A 142 9.43 -1.56 -11.73
C GLU A 142 9.10 -2.43 -10.52
N ARG A 143 8.60 -3.65 -10.74
CA ARG A 143 8.30 -4.62 -9.68
C ARG A 143 9.54 -4.97 -8.86
N SER A 144 10.67 -5.24 -9.52
CA SER A 144 11.93 -5.50 -8.83
C SER A 144 12.41 -4.28 -8.04
N GLN A 145 12.20 -3.07 -8.55
CA GLN A 145 12.56 -1.85 -7.81
C GLN A 145 11.73 -1.70 -6.54
N VAL A 146 10.41 -1.92 -6.60
CA VAL A 146 9.52 -1.87 -5.43
C VAL A 146 9.94 -2.94 -4.42
N LEU A 147 10.11 -4.20 -4.84
CA LEU A 147 10.53 -5.28 -3.95
C LEU A 147 11.87 -4.98 -3.25
N ASN A 148 12.84 -4.45 -3.97
CA ASN A 148 14.14 -4.06 -3.39
C ASN A 148 14.01 -2.94 -2.36
N GLN A 149 13.07 -2.00 -2.52
CA GLN A 149 12.81 -0.96 -1.52
C GLN A 149 12.21 -1.54 -0.23
N LEU A 150 11.52 -2.67 -0.32
CA LEU A 150 10.90 -3.35 0.83
C LEU A 150 11.87 -4.20 1.65
N ILE A 151 13.09 -4.47 1.19
CA ILE A 151 14.08 -5.32 1.90
C ILE A 151 14.29 -4.85 3.34
N ASN A 152 14.44 -3.54 3.54
CA ASN A 152 14.68 -2.93 4.84
C ASN A 152 13.44 -2.22 5.41
N GLU A 153 12.26 -2.48 4.88
CA GLU A 153 11.03 -1.89 5.41
C GLU A 153 10.71 -2.45 6.81
N THR A 154 10.59 -1.56 7.78
CA THR A 154 10.31 -1.91 9.18
C THR A 154 8.84 -1.82 9.56
N ARG A 155 8.03 -1.19 8.71
CA ARG A 155 6.58 -1.10 8.90
C ARG A 155 5.91 -2.38 8.41
N THR A 156 4.73 -2.66 8.91
CA THR A 156 3.86 -3.69 8.33
C THR A 156 3.52 -3.31 6.88
N ILE A 157 3.68 -4.24 5.94
CA ILE A 157 3.50 -4.02 4.51
C ILE A 157 2.16 -4.61 4.10
N ILE A 158 1.37 -3.86 3.31
CA ILE A 158 0.07 -4.31 2.81
C ILE A 158 0.10 -4.30 1.28
N ILE A 159 -0.23 -5.45 0.67
CA ILE A 159 -0.23 -5.64 -0.78
C ILE A 159 -1.58 -6.23 -1.19
N TYR A 160 -2.17 -5.70 -2.27
CA TYR A 160 -3.31 -6.33 -2.94
C TYR A 160 -2.82 -7.35 -3.96
N GLU A 161 -3.50 -8.50 -4.05
CA GLU A 161 -3.10 -9.49 -5.03
C GLU A 161 -4.29 -10.25 -5.63
N ALA A 162 -4.14 -10.58 -6.92
CA ALA A 162 -5.10 -11.38 -7.66
C ALA A 162 -4.76 -12.89 -7.55
N PRO A 163 -5.74 -13.80 -7.60
CA PRO A 163 -5.51 -15.21 -7.37
C PRO A 163 -4.47 -15.82 -8.33
N HIS A 164 -4.49 -15.42 -9.58
CA HIS A 164 -3.60 -15.97 -10.63
C HIS A 164 -2.14 -15.50 -10.52
N HIS A 165 -1.84 -14.54 -9.66
CA HIS A 165 -0.49 -14.06 -9.39
C HIS A 165 0.00 -14.41 -7.98
N LEU A 166 -0.89 -14.90 -7.09
CA LEU A 166 -0.60 -15.06 -5.68
C LEU A 166 0.67 -15.86 -5.40
N VAL A 167 0.78 -17.09 -5.93
CA VAL A 167 1.92 -17.97 -5.66
C VAL A 167 3.22 -17.31 -6.09
N LYS A 168 3.27 -16.79 -7.31
CA LYS A 168 4.44 -16.11 -7.84
C LYS A 168 4.84 -14.90 -6.97
N THR A 169 3.86 -14.13 -6.49
CA THR A 169 4.12 -12.99 -5.60
C THR A 169 4.69 -13.44 -4.26
N LEU A 170 4.17 -14.54 -3.68
CA LEU A 170 4.70 -15.10 -2.45
C LEU A 170 6.16 -15.58 -2.62
N GLU A 171 6.49 -16.23 -3.74
CA GLU A 171 7.85 -16.66 -4.09
C GLU A 171 8.79 -15.46 -4.22
N GLU A 172 8.41 -14.44 -4.97
CA GLU A 172 9.21 -13.21 -5.13
C GLU A 172 9.42 -12.47 -3.81
N LEU A 173 8.41 -12.45 -2.93
CA LEU A 173 8.51 -11.88 -1.59
C LEU A 173 9.47 -12.70 -0.71
N LEU A 174 9.39 -14.04 -0.75
CA LEU A 174 10.29 -14.92 -0.01
C LEU A 174 11.74 -14.73 -0.46
N ASP A 175 11.98 -14.73 -1.77
CA ASP A 175 13.32 -14.57 -2.36
C ASP A 175 13.96 -13.22 -2.00
N THR A 176 13.13 -12.16 -1.96
CA THR A 176 13.63 -10.79 -1.75
C THR A 176 13.70 -10.40 -0.27
N LEU A 177 12.68 -10.75 0.50
CA LEU A 177 12.51 -10.28 1.89
C LEU A 177 12.92 -11.32 2.95
N GLY A 178 13.14 -12.58 2.52
CA GLY A 178 13.30 -13.71 3.42
C GLY A 178 11.96 -14.22 3.99
N ASN A 179 12.03 -15.27 4.81
CA ASN A 179 10.84 -15.93 5.35
C ASN A 179 10.21 -15.13 6.50
N ARG A 180 9.36 -14.15 6.17
CA ARG A 180 8.63 -13.29 7.12
C ARG A 180 7.25 -13.87 7.43
N LYS A 181 6.70 -13.45 8.57
CA LYS A 181 5.29 -13.69 8.87
C LYS A 181 4.40 -12.93 7.91
N ILE A 182 3.32 -13.57 7.49
CA ILE A 182 2.31 -13.01 6.59
C ILE A 182 0.91 -13.40 7.06
N ALA A 183 0.00 -12.45 7.08
CA ALA A 183 -1.43 -12.70 7.16
C ALA A 183 -2.01 -12.60 5.75
N ILE A 184 -2.58 -13.69 5.27
CA ILE A 184 -3.26 -13.77 3.98
C ILE A 184 -4.74 -13.65 4.24
N CYS A 185 -5.34 -12.52 3.84
CA CYS A 185 -6.77 -12.25 3.94
C CYS A 185 -7.39 -12.46 2.56
N ARG A 186 -8.39 -13.32 2.50
CA ARG A 186 -9.08 -13.69 1.26
C ARG A 186 -10.55 -13.34 1.36
N GLU A 187 -11.14 -12.81 0.27
CA GLU A 187 -12.59 -12.57 0.14
C GLU A 187 -13.17 -11.81 1.34
N LEU A 188 -12.49 -10.75 1.79
CA LEU A 188 -12.88 -9.94 2.95
C LEU A 188 -14.35 -9.50 2.85
N THR A 189 -15.08 -9.61 3.95
CA THR A 189 -16.51 -9.31 4.14
C THR A 189 -17.48 -10.21 3.35
N LYS A 190 -16.98 -11.07 2.43
CA LYS A 190 -17.79 -11.96 1.63
C LYS A 190 -18.06 -13.29 2.35
N ARG A 191 -18.95 -14.10 1.79
CA ARG A 191 -19.37 -15.40 2.37
C ARG A 191 -18.20 -16.35 2.65
N TYR A 192 -17.14 -16.28 1.84
CA TYR A 192 -15.96 -17.15 1.94
C TYR A 192 -14.73 -16.36 2.44
N GLU A 193 -14.97 -15.43 3.37
CA GLU A 193 -13.89 -14.72 4.05
C GLU A 193 -13.00 -15.70 4.80
N GLU A 194 -11.71 -15.61 4.55
CA GLU A 194 -10.69 -16.39 5.22
C GLU A 194 -9.52 -15.50 5.63
N LYS A 195 -8.91 -15.85 6.76
CA LYS A 195 -7.68 -15.24 7.24
C LYS A 195 -6.74 -16.33 7.75
N ASN A 196 -5.52 -16.32 7.26
CA ASN A 196 -4.47 -17.21 7.70
C ASN A 196 -3.21 -16.43 8.06
N LEU A 197 -2.77 -16.50 9.33
CA LEU A 197 -1.48 -15.98 9.78
C LEU A 197 -0.46 -17.11 9.75
N THR A 198 0.56 -16.98 8.93
CA THR A 198 1.56 -18.02 8.64
C THR A 198 2.91 -17.39 8.30
N THR A 199 3.80 -18.13 7.66
CA THR A 199 5.05 -17.65 7.06
C THR A 199 4.96 -17.69 5.53
N LEU A 200 5.86 -16.98 4.82
CA LEU A 200 5.89 -17.02 3.35
C LEU A 200 6.13 -18.44 2.83
N GLU A 201 7.05 -19.21 3.41
CA GLU A 201 7.32 -20.59 3.01
C GLU A 201 6.11 -21.50 3.20
N ASP A 202 5.43 -21.40 4.35
CA ASP A 202 4.25 -22.23 4.63
C ASP A 202 3.07 -21.84 3.74
N ALA A 203 2.93 -20.55 3.42
CA ALA A 203 1.93 -20.07 2.49
C ALA A 203 2.15 -20.63 1.08
N ILE A 204 3.37 -20.62 0.58
CA ILE A 204 3.72 -21.17 -0.74
C ILE A 204 3.35 -22.66 -0.76
N ARG A 205 3.80 -23.45 0.23
CA ARG A 205 3.46 -24.88 0.32
C ARG A 205 1.96 -25.14 0.34
N TYR A 206 1.20 -24.31 1.06
CA TYR A 206 -0.26 -24.44 1.09
C TYR A 206 -0.89 -24.20 -0.29
N TYR A 207 -0.44 -23.18 -1.03
CA TYR A 207 -1.02 -22.85 -2.33
C TYR A 207 -0.46 -23.67 -3.50
N GLU A 208 0.61 -24.47 -3.32
CA GLU A 208 1.01 -25.51 -4.26
C GLU A 208 -0.04 -26.64 -4.34
N GLU A 209 -0.71 -26.93 -3.22
CA GLU A 209 -1.74 -27.97 -3.14
C GLU A 209 -3.17 -27.42 -3.29
N ASN A 210 -3.38 -26.12 -3.06
CA ASN A 210 -4.68 -25.48 -3.03
C ASN A 210 -4.73 -24.31 -4.02
N GLU A 211 -5.49 -24.47 -5.09
CA GLU A 211 -5.63 -23.44 -6.13
C GLU A 211 -6.15 -22.11 -5.56
N PRO A 212 -5.43 -20.99 -5.73
CA PRO A 212 -5.87 -19.68 -5.27
C PRO A 212 -7.16 -19.23 -5.97
N ARG A 213 -8.14 -18.72 -5.20
CA ARG A 213 -9.42 -18.21 -5.70
C ARG A 213 -9.86 -16.97 -4.95
N GLY A 214 -10.54 -16.07 -5.64
CA GLY A 214 -11.03 -14.83 -5.06
C GLY A 214 -9.96 -13.74 -4.99
N GLU A 215 -10.18 -12.72 -4.17
CA GLU A 215 -9.31 -11.56 -4.02
C GLU A 215 -8.53 -11.63 -2.72
N TYR A 216 -7.30 -11.18 -2.75
CA TYR A 216 -6.37 -11.30 -1.63
C TYR A 216 -5.86 -9.94 -1.16
N VAL A 217 -5.72 -9.80 0.15
CA VAL A 217 -4.90 -8.77 0.78
C VAL A 217 -3.82 -9.48 1.59
N LEU A 218 -2.58 -9.21 1.25
CA LEU A 218 -1.38 -9.73 1.92
C LEU A 218 -0.91 -8.69 2.91
N VAL A 219 -0.75 -9.09 4.18
CA VAL A 219 -0.23 -8.22 5.24
C VAL A 219 1.03 -8.88 5.78
N LEU A 220 2.20 -8.28 5.51
CA LEU A 220 3.50 -8.84 5.88
C LEU A 220 4.10 -8.12 7.07
N GLU A 221 4.80 -8.86 7.92
CA GLU A 221 5.63 -8.29 8.98
C GLU A 221 6.80 -7.51 8.37
N GLY A 222 7.05 -6.30 8.86
CA GLY A 222 8.26 -5.54 8.53
C GLY A 222 9.48 -6.12 9.23
N LYS A 223 10.67 -5.76 8.76
CA LYS A 223 11.93 -6.12 9.40
C LYS A 223 12.05 -5.48 10.78
N THR A 224 12.52 -6.19 11.77
CA THR A 224 12.75 -5.61 13.09
C THR A 224 14.00 -4.73 13.11
N PHE A 225 14.06 -3.79 14.05
CA PHE A 225 15.28 -2.98 14.23
C PHE A 225 16.47 -3.81 14.69
N GLU A 226 16.21 -4.89 15.43
CA GLU A 226 17.20 -5.86 15.87
C GLU A 226 17.81 -6.59 14.66
N GLU A 227 16.99 -7.08 13.73
CA GLU A 227 17.46 -7.74 12.51
C GLU A 227 18.30 -6.79 11.64
N LEU A 228 17.85 -5.52 11.48
CA LEU A 228 18.64 -4.51 10.77
C LEU A 228 20.00 -4.28 11.42
N ALA A 229 20.03 -4.13 12.75
CA ALA A 229 21.29 -3.91 13.49
C ALA A 229 22.22 -5.13 13.40
N GLU A 230 21.68 -6.34 13.42
CA GLU A 230 22.47 -7.56 13.24
C GLU A 230 23.06 -7.69 11.82
N GLU A 231 22.30 -7.33 10.81
CA GLU A 231 22.77 -7.34 9.41
C GLU A 231 23.85 -6.28 9.17
N GLU A 232 23.64 -5.07 9.70
CA GLU A 232 24.66 -4.03 9.66
C GLU A 232 25.95 -4.51 10.35
N LYS A 233 25.82 -5.10 11.54
CA LYS A 233 26.97 -5.63 12.26
C LYS A 233 27.71 -6.71 11.46
N LYS A 234 27.00 -7.67 10.88
CA LYS A 234 27.57 -8.70 10.01
C LYS A 234 28.25 -8.11 8.79
N SER A 235 27.67 -7.08 8.17
CA SER A 235 28.26 -6.35 7.05
C SER A 235 29.60 -5.72 7.45
N TRP A 236 29.67 -5.06 8.61
CA TRP A 236 30.91 -4.48 9.13
C TRP A 236 31.95 -5.53 9.52
N GLU A 237 31.54 -6.69 10.03
CA GLU A 237 32.45 -7.79 10.38
C GLU A 237 33.12 -8.40 9.15
N SER A 238 32.45 -8.39 7.99
CA SER A 238 32.99 -8.91 6.73
C SER A 238 33.96 -7.95 6.03
N MET A 239 33.97 -6.67 6.40
CA MET A 239 34.86 -5.65 5.83
C MET A 239 36.16 -5.55 6.64
N SER A 240 37.26 -5.18 5.97
CA SER A 240 38.46 -4.72 6.66
C SER A 240 38.21 -3.41 7.42
N LEU A 241 39.06 -3.08 8.38
CA LEU A 241 38.94 -1.81 9.11
C LEU A 241 39.14 -0.59 8.20
N GLU A 242 40.00 -0.70 7.21
CA GLU A 242 40.25 0.34 6.22
C GLU A 242 39.02 0.58 5.35
N GLU A 243 38.40 -0.49 4.83
CA GLU A 243 37.16 -0.39 4.05
C GLU A 243 36.05 0.25 4.85
N HIS A 244 35.86 -0.16 6.13
CA HIS A 244 34.88 0.43 6.99
C HIS A 244 35.15 1.91 7.30
N MET A 245 36.43 2.29 7.51
CA MET A 245 36.84 3.69 7.63
C MET A 245 36.50 4.49 6.37
N ALA A 246 36.81 3.93 5.19
CA ALA A 246 36.53 4.57 3.90
C ALA A 246 35.06 4.84 3.66
N VAL A 247 34.11 4.00 4.17
CA VAL A 247 32.69 4.25 4.09
C VAL A 247 32.32 5.60 4.71
N TYR A 248 32.84 5.90 5.90
CA TYR A 248 32.55 7.17 6.59
C TYR A 248 33.33 8.34 6.00
N GLU A 249 34.58 8.13 5.63
CA GLU A 249 35.40 9.17 5.01
C GLU A 249 34.82 9.63 3.67
N ASN A 250 34.30 8.72 2.86
CA ASN A 250 33.60 9.03 1.59
C ASN A 250 32.29 9.80 1.79
N GLN A 251 31.66 9.70 2.99
CA GLN A 251 30.52 10.52 3.39
C GLN A 251 30.91 11.90 3.91
N GLY A 252 32.21 12.27 3.88
CA GLY A 252 32.74 13.55 4.34
C GLY A 252 33.00 13.61 5.85
N VAL A 253 32.93 12.47 6.55
CA VAL A 253 33.30 12.39 7.98
C VAL A 253 34.81 12.44 8.13
N ASN A 254 35.34 13.31 9.01
CA ASN A 254 36.77 13.36 9.26
C ASN A 254 37.27 12.06 9.92
N ARG A 255 38.55 11.71 9.66
CA ARG A 255 39.17 10.47 10.10
C ARG A 255 39.06 10.19 11.62
N LYS A 256 39.13 11.23 12.46
CA LYS A 256 39.01 11.10 13.93
C LYS A 256 37.58 10.70 14.36
N GLU A 257 36.59 11.22 13.69
CA GLU A 257 35.19 10.90 13.93
C GLU A 257 34.80 9.56 13.30
N ALA A 258 35.29 9.26 12.09
CA ALA A 258 35.14 7.96 11.44
C ALA A 258 35.67 6.81 12.34
N MET A 259 36.84 6.96 12.97
CA MET A 259 37.38 5.98 13.93
C MET A 259 36.44 5.76 15.12
N LYS A 260 35.68 6.77 15.59
CA LYS A 260 34.73 6.59 16.69
C LYS A 260 33.50 5.83 16.23
N LEU A 261 33.01 6.13 15.02
CA LEU A 261 31.87 5.44 14.45
C LEU A 261 32.19 3.97 14.19
N VAL A 262 33.30 3.69 13.53
CA VAL A 262 33.80 2.31 13.30
C VAL A 262 33.96 1.54 14.61
N ALA A 263 34.53 2.16 15.66
CA ALA A 263 34.68 1.55 16.98
C ALA A 263 33.33 1.20 17.59
N LYS A 264 32.37 2.11 17.48
CA LYS A 264 30.98 1.90 17.96
C LYS A 264 30.30 0.75 17.23
N ASP A 265 30.33 0.74 15.89
CA ASP A 265 29.64 -0.25 15.06
C ASP A 265 30.21 -1.67 15.26
N ARG A 266 31.53 -1.78 15.44
CA ARG A 266 32.21 -3.05 15.71
C ARG A 266 32.22 -3.46 17.17
N GLY A 267 31.75 -2.61 18.09
CA GLY A 267 31.79 -2.87 19.52
C GLY A 267 33.21 -2.99 20.11
N ILE A 268 34.23 -2.33 19.50
CA ILE A 268 35.62 -2.29 19.92
C ILE A 268 36.02 -0.90 20.39
N SER A 269 37.16 -0.77 21.05
CA SER A 269 37.63 0.53 21.49
C SER A 269 38.21 1.34 20.30
N LYS A 270 38.14 2.68 20.38
CA LYS A 270 38.78 3.56 19.40
C LYS A 270 40.27 3.33 19.35
N ARG A 271 40.89 2.92 20.48
CA ARG A 271 42.29 2.60 20.56
C ARG A 271 42.65 1.38 19.73
N ASP A 272 41.80 0.35 19.77
CA ASP A 272 41.98 -0.88 18.99
C ASP A 272 41.87 -0.60 17.49
N VAL A 273 40.90 0.25 17.06
CA VAL A 273 40.78 0.71 15.66
C VAL A 273 42.06 1.43 15.24
N TYR A 274 42.58 2.36 16.08
CA TYR A 274 43.78 3.12 15.76
C TYR A 274 45.02 2.20 15.64
N GLN A 275 45.16 1.25 16.56
CA GLN A 275 46.28 0.33 16.58
C GLN A 275 46.26 -0.61 15.36
N ALA A 276 45.14 -1.18 15.03
CA ALA A 276 45.01 -2.03 13.85
C ALA A 276 45.18 -1.30 12.51
N LEU A 277 45.00 0.02 12.48
CA LEU A 277 45.30 0.85 11.29
C LEU A 277 46.78 1.29 11.22
N LEU A 278 47.57 1.10 12.31
CA LEU A 278 49.01 1.43 12.34
C LEU A 278 49.91 0.20 12.11
N ASP A 279 49.43 -0.99 12.44
CA ASP A 279 50.20 -2.25 12.39
C ASP A 279 50.33 -2.80 10.95
N LYS A 280 50.11 -1.95 9.95
CA LYS A 280 50.38 -2.16 8.52
C LYS A 280 51.31 -1.07 7.98
#